data_6a944a9ea66ff8d72bd1f6fed6546bd9
#
_entry.id   6a944a9ea66ff8d72bd1f6fed6546bd9
#
_cell.length_a   1.000
_cell.length_b   1.000
_cell.length_c   1.000
_cell.angle_alpha   90.00
_cell.angle_beta   90.00
_cell.angle_gamma   90.00
#
_symmetry.space_group_name_H-M   'P 1'
#
loop_
_entity.id
_entity.type
_entity.pdbx_description
1 polymer ?
#
loop_
_entity_poly.entity_id
_entity_poly.type
_entity_poly.pdbx_seq_one_letter_code
_entity_poly.pdbx_strand_id
1 'polypeptide(L)'
;MILRMSVWAIGLLSVAACVPSALHATERGDASGKPSVTERVQAPKAYYHFMRGYHSELVNETGVALEEYQKALAIDPTSVALHLRLATIYQNRGDHGQAQAHAEQVLAQDDSNLQALHILAAEAAAANQTERAIEYYERIVALRPQDGQAYYSIGMLLAGLKRYEEAERILRQGIATAPASAPVGYIYLGHILVEQKAWDRAAQAYRDALTANPDFEPASLGLAATLEAQGETTQAIAILRKALENNWGNREARQRLVRLLLTQKAYEPALALLREAVAENPGDVEAQLRIGLIYGELKEFGQAVEQMKLVLTLRPQELRVRDHLAYLYEEQKEYDKAVAEYQAIIQTDQKYTDAHLHLGYLLFRLKRNEEALSHFRRVVALNPKMVEAHLMLGLTLLQAARQEEAVSVFREGLQQNPNNADLHFNLGTAYDKLGRLDELVHEMEEAIRLDPKHADALNYLGYTYTERDMRLEEAVTLIQRALAVKPQNGYYLDSLAWAYFKLGRLQEALKEMKRAVAVVPDDPVFFEHLGEIYLTNSLLTDAREAWLRSLELDPTNRKLADRFKAKGFGDPATDERIRKSQQRQSQKSL
;
A
#
# COMPACT_ATOMS: atom_id res chain seq x y z
N MET A 1 9.75 8.65 -0.22
CA MET A 1 10.95 7.83 -0.38
C MET A 1 11.46 8.11 -1.77
N ILE A 2 12.47 8.99 -1.83
CA ILE A 2 12.88 9.77 -3.00
C ILE A 2 13.57 8.88 -4.00
N LEU A 3 13.10 8.95 -5.26
CA LEU A 3 13.74 8.35 -6.43
C LEU A 3 15.21 8.82 -6.53
N ARG A 4 16.13 7.91 -6.26
CA ARG A 4 17.45 7.94 -6.89
C ARG A 4 17.27 7.35 -8.29
N MET A 5 16.89 8.16 -9.25
CA MET A 5 17.05 7.78 -10.65
C MET A 5 18.53 7.94 -10.99
N SER A 6 19.18 6.81 -11.14
CA SER A 6 20.50 6.69 -11.75
C SER A 6 20.46 7.30 -13.16
N VAL A 7 21.36 8.24 -13.38
CA VAL A 7 21.67 8.87 -14.69
C VAL A 7 22.42 7.86 -15.59
N TRP A 8 21.82 6.69 -15.85
CA TRP A 8 22.40 5.63 -16.67
C TRP A 8 21.31 5.04 -17.55
N ALA A 9 21.10 5.59 -18.71
CA ALA A 9 20.68 4.91 -19.94
C ALA A 9 20.09 5.88 -20.98
N ILE A 10 20.87 6.79 -21.55
CA ILE A 10 20.61 7.29 -22.91
C ILE A 10 22.00 7.61 -23.53
N GLY A 11 22.62 6.59 -24.03
CA GLY A 11 23.92 6.73 -24.69
C GLY A 11 24.16 5.61 -25.68
N LEU A 12 23.19 5.31 -26.54
CA LEU A 12 23.43 4.40 -27.67
C LEU A 12 22.38 4.69 -28.75
N LEU A 13 22.71 5.58 -29.65
CA LEU A 13 22.26 5.54 -31.06
C LEU A 13 22.78 6.79 -31.79
N SER A 14 24.00 6.71 -32.32
CA SER A 14 24.35 7.29 -33.61
C SER A 14 25.84 6.95 -33.92
N VAL A 15 26.08 5.72 -34.33
CA VAL A 15 27.29 5.42 -35.07
C VAL A 15 27.01 5.79 -36.52
N ALA A 16 27.03 7.08 -36.83
CA ALA A 16 27.23 7.54 -38.20
C ALA A 16 28.72 7.39 -38.49
N ALA A 17 29.03 6.58 -39.48
CA ALA A 17 30.35 6.33 -39.96
C ALA A 17 31.10 7.63 -40.30
N CYS A 18 31.91 8.14 -39.38
CA CYS A 18 32.99 9.04 -39.74
C CYS A 18 34.19 8.18 -40.19
N VAL A 19 34.33 8.03 -41.49
CA VAL A 19 35.62 7.70 -42.08
C VAL A 19 36.61 8.75 -41.57
N PRO A 20 37.70 8.39 -40.90
CA PRO A 20 38.66 9.38 -40.41
C PRO A 20 39.24 10.12 -41.62
N SER A 21 38.91 11.44 -41.71
CA SER A 21 39.68 12.33 -42.57
C SER A 21 41.12 12.21 -42.14
N ALA A 22 41.97 11.99 -43.11
CA ALA A 22 43.39 11.68 -42.97
C ALA A 22 44.06 12.47 -41.82
N LEU A 23 44.82 11.74 -40.99
CA LEU A 23 45.81 12.32 -40.09
C LEU A 23 46.53 13.46 -40.80
N HIS A 24 46.18 14.71 -40.50
CA HIS A 24 46.99 15.83 -40.90
C HIS A 24 48.24 15.76 -40.05
N ALA A 25 49.33 15.25 -40.68
CA ALA A 25 50.65 15.44 -40.15
C ALA A 25 50.88 16.95 -40.02
N THR A 26 50.93 17.46 -38.78
CA THR A 26 51.42 18.80 -38.51
C THR A 26 52.82 18.86 -39.03
N GLU A 27 53.04 19.65 -40.09
CA GLU A 27 54.32 19.89 -40.70
C GLU A 27 55.28 20.53 -39.68
N ARG A 28 56.03 19.70 -38.95
CA ARG A 28 57.31 20.06 -38.39
C ARG A 28 58.35 19.40 -39.28
N GLY A 29 58.50 19.96 -40.47
CA GLY A 29 59.58 19.58 -41.37
C GLY A 29 60.85 20.35 -41.04
N ASP A 30 62.00 19.81 -41.52
CA ASP A 30 63.21 20.56 -41.61
C ASP A 30 63.02 21.83 -42.48
N ALA A 31 63.97 22.69 -42.60
CA ALA A 31 63.88 23.92 -43.40
C ALA A 31 63.52 23.69 -44.88
N SER A 32 63.37 22.40 -45.35
CA SER A 32 62.94 22.00 -46.68
C SER A 32 61.47 21.52 -46.76
N GLY A 33 60.69 21.54 -45.62
CA GLY A 33 59.28 21.11 -45.58
C GLY A 33 59.06 19.58 -45.75
N LYS A 34 60.13 18.76 -45.67
CA LYS A 34 60.00 17.29 -45.76
C LYS A 34 60.05 16.66 -44.36
N PRO A 35 59.21 15.66 -44.03
CA PRO A 35 59.24 14.97 -42.74
C PRO A 35 60.62 14.29 -42.51
N SER A 36 61.08 14.31 -41.25
CA SER A 36 62.38 13.65 -40.88
C SER A 36 62.31 12.13 -41.14
N VAL A 37 63.46 11.50 -41.27
CA VAL A 37 63.56 10.01 -41.48
C VAL A 37 62.89 9.29 -40.28
N THR A 38 63.01 9.83 -39.08
CA THR A 38 62.40 9.27 -37.86
C THR A 38 60.87 9.36 -37.90
N GLU A 39 60.31 10.48 -38.35
CA GLU A 39 58.87 10.67 -38.52
C GLU A 39 58.31 9.75 -39.62
N ARG A 40 59.02 9.53 -40.73
CA ARG A 40 58.64 8.59 -41.81
C ARG A 40 58.56 7.13 -41.37
N VAL A 41 59.33 6.72 -40.34
CA VAL A 41 59.31 5.34 -39.81
C VAL A 41 58.37 5.14 -38.67
N GLN A 42 58.05 6.19 -37.88
CA GLN A 42 57.16 6.10 -36.73
C GLN A 42 55.67 6.17 -37.09
N ALA A 43 55.29 7.00 -38.05
CA ALA A 43 53.91 7.16 -38.47
C ALA A 43 53.21 5.83 -38.88
N PRO A 44 53.84 4.92 -39.68
CA PRO A 44 53.23 3.62 -40.00
C PRO A 44 53.06 2.70 -38.78
N LYS A 45 53.94 2.79 -37.77
CA LYS A 45 53.82 1.98 -36.54
C LYS A 45 52.68 2.49 -35.64
N ALA A 46 52.55 3.79 -35.48
CA ALA A 46 51.44 4.37 -34.75
C ALA A 46 50.11 4.00 -35.38
N TYR A 47 50.00 4.10 -36.72
CA TYR A 47 48.85 3.69 -37.50
C TYR A 47 48.49 2.20 -37.34
N TYR A 48 49.53 1.31 -37.36
CA TYR A 48 49.34 -0.13 -37.14
C TYR A 48 48.69 -0.41 -35.78
N HIS A 49 49.19 0.17 -34.69
CA HIS A 49 48.64 0.01 -33.36
C HIS A 49 47.26 0.63 -33.25
N PHE A 50 46.99 1.79 -33.86
CA PHE A 50 45.69 2.39 -33.94
C PHE A 50 44.67 1.45 -34.60
N MET A 51 45.00 0.89 -35.76
CA MET A 51 44.11 -0.02 -36.48
C MET A 51 43.86 -1.32 -35.74
N ARG A 52 44.83 -1.85 -35.03
CA ARG A 52 44.64 -3.00 -34.12
C ARG A 52 43.71 -2.65 -32.96
N GLY A 53 43.93 -1.53 -32.29
CA GLY A 53 43.08 -1.05 -31.24
C GLY A 53 41.64 -0.85 -31.71
N TYR A 54 41.46 -0.24 -32.87
CA TYR A 54 40.15 -0.03 -33.47
C TYR A 54 39.42 -1.35 -33.82
N HIS A 55 40.16 -2.31 -34.38
CA HIS A 55 39.61 -3.65 -34.64
C HIS A 55 39.16 -4.34 -33.35
N SER A 56 40.00 -4.31 -32.31
CA SER A 56 39.68 -4.90 -31.01
C SER A 56 38.47 -4.21 -30.34
N GLU A 57 38.33 -2.90 -30.52
CA GLU A 57 37.15 -2.16 -30.07
C GLU A 57 35.85 -2.63 -30.77
N LEU A 58 35.90 -2.87 -32.09
CA LEU A 58 34.77 -3.39 -32.87
C LEU A 58 34.33 -4.80 -32.46
N VAL A 59 35.24 -5.63 -31.98
CA VAL A 59 34.93 -6.98 -31.48
C VAL A 59 34.78 -7.04 -29.96
N ASN A 60 34.59 -5.89 -29.30
CA ASN A 60 34.42 -5.75 -27.85
C ASN A 60 35.59 -6.24 -26.98
N GLU A 61 36.79 -6.36 -27.54
CA GLU A 61 38.03 -6.68 -26.80
C GLU A 61 38.65 -5.40 -26.20
N THR A 62 37.91 -4.73 -25.31
CA THR A 62 38.25 -3.40 -24.78
C THR A 62 39.62 -3.35 -24.11
N GLY A 63 40.07 -4.45 -23.47
CA GLY A 63 41.42 -4.53 -22.86
C GLY A 63 42.53 -4.44 -23.88
N VAL A 64 42.42 -5.21 -24.99
CA VAL A 64 43.38 -5.20 -26.09
C VAL A 64 43.35 -3.86 -26.82
N ALA A 65 42.16 -3.30 -27.05
CA ALA A 65 42.01 -1.98 -27.65
C ALA A 65 42.77 -0.91 -26.85
N LEU A 66 42.62 -0.92 -25.52
CA LEU A 66 43.31 0.02 -24.62
C LEU A 66 44.83 -0.08 -24.74
N GLU A 67 45.40 -1.30 -24.68
CA GLU A 67 46.83 -1.53 -24.81
C GLU A 67 47.38 -1.05 -26.16
N GLU A 68 46.68 -1.34 -27.24
CA GLU A 68 47.12 -0.97 -28.58
C GLU A 68 47.01 0.56 -28.79
N TYR A 69 45.97 1.21 -28.29
CA TYR A 69 45.87 2.68 -28.34
C TYR A 69 46.96 3.34 -27.47
N GLN A 70 47.32 2.79 -26.31
CA GLN A 70 48.45 3.28 -25.50
C GLN A 70 49.79 3.15 -26.22
N LYS A 71 50.03 2.03 -26.92
CA LYS A 71 51.24 1.83 -27.77
C LYS A 71 51.28 2.84 -28.93
N ALA A 72 50.14 3.11 -29.56
CA ALA A 72 50.02 4.11 -30.59
C ALA A 72 50.30 5.53 -30.04
N LEU A 73 49.75 5.86 -28.85
CA LEU A 73 49.95 7.14 -28.20
C LEU A 73 51.40 7.37 -27.74
N ALA A 74 52.09 6.32 -27.33
CA ALA A 74 53.52 6.40 -27.00
C ALA A 74 54.39 6.79 -28.22
N ILE A 75 53.91 6.54 -29.43
CA ILE A 75 54.60 6.90 -30.69
C ILE A 75 54.18 8.31 -31.14
N ASP A 76 52.88 8.63 -31.04
CA ASP A 76 52.30 9.93 -31.38
C ASP A 76 51.55 10.50 -30.18
N PRO A 77 52.26 11.16 -29.23
CA PRO A 77 51.68 11.66 -28.00
C PRO A 77 50.72 12.84 -28.18
N THR A 78 50.63 13.39 -29.37
CA THR A 78 49.78 14.56 -29.67
C THR A 78 48.53 14.20 -30.46
N SER A 79 48.30 12.94 -30.72
CA SER A 79 47.19 12.49 -31.55
C SER A 79 45.84 12.74 -30.87
N VAL A 80 45.07 13.73 -31.31
CA VAL A 80 43.71 14.04 -30.87
C VAL A 80 42.81 12.82 -30.97
N ALA A 81 42.90 12.06 -32.07
CA ALA A 81 42.10 10.87 -32.28
C ALA A 81 42.34 9.77 -31.22
N LEU A 82 43.60 9.55 -30.85
CA LEU A 82 43.98 8.56 -29.83
C LEU A 82 43.50 9.02 -28.44
N HIS A 83 43.71 10.28 -28.11
CA HIS A 83 43.23 10.83 -26.82
C HIS A 83 41.70 10.73 -26.71
N LEU A 84 40.91 11.02 -27.75
CA LEU A 84 39.46 10.89 -27.75
C LEU A 84 39.03 9.42 -27.57
N ARG A 85 39.68 8.48 -28.26
CA ARG A 85 39.36 7.05 -28.11
C ARG A 85 39.64 6.56 -26.69
N LEU A 86 40.82 6.91 -26.15
CA LEU A 86 41.17 6.56 -24.77
C LEU A 86 40.23 7.21 -23.75
N ALA A 87 39.90 8.49 -23.91
CA ALA A 87 38.96 9.19 -23.05
C ALA A 87 37.59 8.46 -23.03
N THR A 88 37.09 8.07 -24.21
CA THR A 88 35.81 7.34 -24.32
C THR A 88 35.90 5.95 -23.68
N ILE A 89 36.97 5.22 -23.88
CA ILE A 89 37.17 3.89 -23.27
C ILE A 89 37.23 4.00 -21.75
N TYR A 90 38.01 4.95 -21.21
CA TYR A 90 38.12 5.17 -19.78
C TYR A 90 36.80 5.63 -19.15
N GLN A 91 36.05 6.51 -19.83
CA GLN A 91 34.69 6.92 -19.40
C GLN A 91 33.76 5.71 -19.28
N ASN A 92 33.72 4.84 -20.32
CA ASN A 92 32.87 3.64 -20.30
C ASN A 92 33.30 2.62 -19.22
N ARG A 93 34.55 2.64 -18.77
CA ARG A 93 35.06 1.79 -17.67
C ARG A 93 34.86 2.43 -16.29
N GLY A 94 34.45 3.68 -16.22
CA GLY A 94 34.34 4.43 -14.97
C GLY A 94 35.68 4.95 -14.44
N ASP A 95 36.73 4.95 -15.26
CA ASP A 95 38.04 5.52 -14.92
C ASP A 95 38.04 7.05 -15.16
N HIS A 96 37.26 7.75 -14.37
CA HIS A 96 36.95 9.18 -14.53
C HIS A 96 38.18 10.07 -14.63
N GLY A 97 39.23 9.80 -13.83
CA GLY A 97 40.45 10.59 -13.85
C GLY A 97 41.23 10.48 -15.15
N GLN A 98 41.31 9.28 -15.75
CA GLN A 98 41.97 9.06 -17.03
C GLN A 98 41.14 9.62 -18.19
N ALA A 99 39.80 9.45 -18.15
CA ALA A 99 38.91 10.02 -19.14
C ALA A 99 39.05 11.55 -19.19
N GLN A 100 39.02 12.22 -18.03
CA GLN A 100 39.25 13.65 -17.93
C GLN A 100 40.61 14.09 -18.46
N ALA A 101 41.70 13.43 -18.01
CA ALA A 101 43.08 13.78 -18.44
C ALA A 101 43.25 13.72 -19.96
N HIS A 102 42.75 12.66 -20.59
CA HIS A 102 42.85 12.52 -22.05
C HIS A 102 41.96 13.55 -22.78
N ALA A 103 40.77 13.86 -22.30
CA ALA A 103 39.90 14.86 -22.90
C ALA A 103 40.48 16.30 -22.73
N GLU A 104 41.16 16.59 -21.63
CA GLU A 104 41.85 17.88 -21.42
C GLU A 104 43.04 18.03 -22.39
N GLN A 105 43.77 16.94 -22.72
CA GLN A 105 44.84 16.98 -23.75
C GLN A 105 44.28 17.30 -25.14
N VAL A 106 43.07 16.87 -25.46
CA VAL A 106 42.38 17.25 -26.70
C VAL A 106 42.06 18.74 -26.70
N LEU A 107 41.45 19.26 -25.63
CA LEU A 107 41.10 20.67 -25.56
C LEU A 107 42.30 21.61 -25.54
N ALA A 108 43.44 21.15 -25.06
CA ALA A 108 44.68 21.92 -25.12
C ALA A 108 45.19 22.14 -26.57
N GLN A 109 44.78 21.29 -27.51
CA GLN A 109 45.17 21.38 -28.93
C GLN A 109 44.04 21.97 -29.80
N ASP A 110 42.78 21.62 -29.45
CA ASP A 110 41.57 22.07 -30.14
C ASP A 110 40.51 22.41 -29.08
N ASP A 111 40.47 23.68 -28.70
CA ASP A 111 39.58 24.18 -27.66
C ASP A 111 38.09 24.15 -28.05
N SER A 112 37.81 23.93 -29.32
CA SER A 112 36.45 23.80 -29.91
C SER A 112 36.00 22.35 -30.10
N ASN A 113 36.78 21.36 -29.62
CA ASN A 113 36.46 19.96 -29.81
C ASN A 113 35.24 19.51 -29.04
N LEU A 114 34.12 19.36 -29.72
CA LEU A 114 32.83 19.02 -29.13
C LEU A 114 32.80 17.71 -28.36
N GLN A 115 33.51 16.68 -28.88
CA GLN A 115 33.55 15.37 -28.21
C GLN A 115 34.32 15.45 -26.88
N ALA A 116 35.44 16.15 -26.84
CA ALA A 116 36.18 16.38 -25.61
C ALA A 116 35.37 17.20 -24.60
N LEU A 117 34.66 18.25 -25.07
CA LEU A 117 33.76 19.05 -24.22
C LEU A 117 32.63 18.20 -23.64
N HIS A 118 31.98 17.31 -24.40
CA HIS A 118 30.96 16.41 -23.92
C HIS A 118 31.50 15.44 -22.86
N ILE A 119 32.68 14.85 -23.06
CA ILE A 119 33.30 13.97 -22.08
C ILE A 119 33.56 14.74 -20.79
N LEU A 120 34.19 15.92 -20.86
CA LEU A 120 34.52 16.72 -19.69
C LEU A 120 33.28 17.22 -18.94
N ALA A 121 32.23 17.59 -19.66
CA ALA A 121 30.96 17.95 -19.07
C ALA A 121 30.33 16.79 -18.28
N ALA A 122 30.33 15.58 -18.87
CA ALA A 122 29.82 14.39 -18.23
C ALA A 122 30.64 13.99 -17.00
N GLU A 123 31.99 14.02 -17.11
CA GLU A 123 32.89 13.72 -15.99
C GLU A 123 32.76 14.74 -14.85
N ALA A 124 32.66 16.04 -15.15
CA ALA A 124 32.40 17.06 -14.15
C ALA A 124 31.05 16.88 -13.45
N ALA A 125 29.99 16.52 -14.20
CA ALA A 125 28.69 16.22 -13.62
C ALA A 125 28.73 14.98 -12.71
N ALA A 126 29.42 13.92 -13.11
CA ALA A 126 29.61 12.69 -12.32
C ALA A 126 30.39 12.96 -11.03
N ALA A 127 31.36 13.90 -11.08
CA ALA A 127 32.15 14.34 -9.93
C ALA A 127 31.44 15.36 -9.04
N ASN A 128 30.14 15.67 -9.29
CA ASN A 128 29.35 16.72 -8.62
C ASN A 128 29.98 18.14 -8.76
N GLN A 129 30.78 18.39 -9.79
CA GLN A 129 31.32 19.72 -10.13
C GLN A 129 30.32 20.42 -11.07
N THR A 130 29.13 20.71 -10.53
CA THR A 130 27.95 21.10 -11.32
C THR A 130 28.19 22.36 -12.15
N GLU A 131 28.81 23.40 -11.56
CA GLU A 131 29.11 24.66 -12.26
C GLU A 131 30.07 24.43 -13.42
N ARG A 132 31.11 23.61 -13.21
CA ARG A 132 32.09 23.28 -14.25
C ARG A 132 31.45 22.47 -15.39
N ALA A 133 30.53 21.58 -15.06
CA ALA A 133 29.75 20.84 -16.07
C ALA A 133 28.92 21.81 -16.92
N ILE A 134 28.25 22.78 -16.28
CA ILE A 134 27.45 23.81 -16.97
C ILE A 134 28.37 24.61 -17.91
N GLU A 135 29.55 25.08 -17.48
CA GLU A 135 30.50 25.80 -18.31
C GLU A 135 30.87 25.04 -19.59
N TYR A 136 31.15 23.74 -19.48
CA TYR A 136 31.45 22.91 -20.64
C TYR A 136 30.25 22.77 -21.58
N TYR A 137 29.05 22.56 -21.06
CA TYR A 137 27.83 22.50 -21.88
C TYR A 137 27.50 23.85 -22.53
N GLU A 138 27.75 24.99 -21.86
CA GLU A 138 27.59 26.33 -22.45
C GLU A 138 28.55 26.54 -23.62
N ARG A 139 29.79 26.06 -23.54
CA ARG A 139 30.73 26.07 -24.67
C ARG A 139 30.21 25.22 -25.84
N ILE A 140 29.64 24.04 -25.58
CA ILE A 140 29.03 23.19 -26.60
C ILE A 140 27.88 23.94 -27.30
N VAL A 141 26.98 24.56 -26.53
CA VAL A 141 25.86 25.34 -27.06
C VAL A 141 26.34 26.52 -27.90
N ALA A 142 27.40 27.21 -27.48
CA ALA A 142 27.99 28.30 -28.26
C ALA A 142 28.57 27.83 -29.62
N LEU A 143 29.21 26.67 -29.64
CA LEU A 143 29.80 26.07 -30.84
C LEU A 143 28.73 25.40 -31.73
N ARG A 144 27.72 24.79 -31.12
CA ARG A 144 26.66 24.08 -31.81
C ARG A 144 25.29 24.45 -31.20
N PRO A 145 24.68 25.54 -31.62
CA PRO A 145 23.39 25.99 -31.07
C PRO A 145 22.21 25.01 -31.28
N GLN A 146 22.35 24.03 -32.15
CA GLN A 146 21.33 22.99 -32.39
C GLN A 146 21.56 21.72 -31.56
N ASP A 147 22.51 21.71 -30.64
CA ASP A 147 22.73 20.60 -29.72
C ASP A 147 21.71 20.66 -28.56
N GLY A 148 20.50 20.13 -28.81
CA GLY A 148 19.42 20.12 -27.79
C GLY A 148 19.83 19.40 -26.52
N GLN A 149 20.67 18.35 -26.61
CA GLN A 149 21.11 17.59 -25.43
C GLN A 149 21.92 18.45 -24.47
N ALA A 150 22.78 19.33 -24.97
CA ALA A 150 23.56 20.23 -24.12
C ALA A 150 22.66 21.19 -23.35
N TYR A 151 21.64 21.79 -23.98
CA TYR A 151 20.65 22.61 -23.28
C TYR A 151 19.92 21.85 -22.19
N TYR A 152 19.50 20.60 -22.49
CA TYR A 152 18.74 19.79 -21.53
C TYR A 152 19.60 19.37 -20.35
N SER A 153 20.89 19.09 -20.59
CA SER A 153 21.86 18.80 -19.53
C SER A 153 22.07 20.03 -18.61
N ILE A 154 22.24 21.23 -19.18
CA ILE A 154 22.32 22.48 -18.39
C ILE A 154 21.05 22.65 -17.56
N GLY A 155 19.87 22.50 -18.17
CA GLY A 155 18.58 22.65 -17.48
C GLY A 155 18.46 21.72 -16.28
N MET A 156 18.83 20.46 -16.43
CA MET A 156 18.80 19.46 -15.35
C MET A 156 19.81 19.75 -14.24
N LEU A 157 21.03 20.19 -14.60
CA LEU A 157 22.04 20.60 -13.62
C LEU A 157 21.58 21.80 -12.81
N LEU A 158 21.00 22.82 -13.46
CA LEU A 158 20.44 24.00 -12.79
C LEU A 158 19.26 23.63 -11.88
N ALA A 159 18.41 22.69 -12.30
CA ALA A 159 17.31 22.16 -11.47
C ALA A 159 17.84 21.44 -10.22
N GLY A 160 18.91 20.66 -10.34
CA GLY A 160 19.61 20.05 -9.21
C GLY A 160 20.13 21.08 -8.20
N LEU A 161 20.53 22.25 -8.66
CA LEU A 161 20.90 23.40 -7.83
C LEU A 161 19.68 24.23 -7.35
N LYS A 162 18.44 23.79 -7.68
CA LYS A 162 17.18 24.50 -7.39
C LYS A 162 17.07 25.87 -8.08
N ARG A 163 17.85 26.12 -9.13
CA ARG A 163 17.81 27.33 -9.96
C ARG A 163 16.74 27.16 -11.05
N TYR A 164 15.50 26.91 -10.65
CA TYR A 164 14.42 26.45 -11.54
C TYR A 164 14.06 27.44 -12.65
N GLU A 165 14.09 28.74 -12.38
CA GLU A 165 13.77 29.77 -13.38
C GLU A 165 14.80 29.79 -14.52
N GLU A 166 16.07 29.63 -14.18
CA GLU A 166 17.14 29.55 -15.16
C GLU A 166 17.09 28.23 -15.92
N ALA A 167 16.81 27.12 -15.24
CA ALA A 167 16.62 25.82 -15.86
C ALA A 167 15.49 25.86 -16.90
N GLU A 168 14.35 26.44 -16.55
CA GLU A 168 13.22 26.58 -17.47
C GLU A 168 13.57 27.45 -18.68
N ARG A 169 14.24 28.56 -18.49
CA ARG A 169 14.68 29.44 -19.57
C ARG A 169 15.58 28.71 -20.56
N ILE A 170 16.56 27.97 -20.07
CA ILE A 170 17.52 27.22 -20.89
C ILE A 170 16.82 26.06 -21.63
N LEU A 171 15.91 25.31 -20.97
CA LEU A 171 15.16 24.25 -21.62
C LEU A 171 14.28 24.80 -22.75
N ARG A 172 13.58 25.92 -22.53
CA ARG A 172 12.77 26.57 -23.59
C ARG A 172 13.63 27.04 -24.76
N GLN A 173 14.85 27.53 -24.48
CA GLN A 173 15.79 27.90 -25.53
C GLN A 173 16.20 26.66 -26.36
N GLY A 174 16.54 25.55 -25.70
CA GLY A 174 16.89 24.28 -26.38
C GLY A 174 15.73 23.73 -27.22
N ILE A 175 14.51 23.78 -26.71
CA ILE A 175 13.29 23.37 -27.44
C ILE A 175 13.13 24.20 -28.74
N ALA A 176 13.35 25.52 -28.64
CA ALA A 176 13.18 26.42 -29.79
C ALA A 176 14.30 26.26 -30.83
N THR A 177 15.55 26.03 -30.41
CA THR A 177 16.72 25.96 -31.30
C THR A 177 16.98 24.58 -31.88
N ALA A 178 16.49 23.51 -31.21
CA ALA A 178 16.65 22.11 -31.62
C ALA A 178 15.29 21.38 -31.75
N PRO A 179 14.44 21.72 -32.74
CA PRO A 179 13.08 21.17 -32.84
C PRO A 179 13.03 19.64 -32.96
N ALA A 180 14.04 19.02 -33.56
CA ALA A 180 14.13 17.56 -33.70
C ALA A 180 14.18 16.82 -32.33
N SER A 181 14.73 17.44 -31.30
CA SER A 181 14.80 16.91 -29.94
C SER A 181 13.79 17.58 -28.97
N ALA A 182 12.91 18.44 -29.47
CA ALA A 182 11.93 19.16 -28.64
C ALA A 182 11.07 18.24 -27.73
N PRO A 183 10.60 17.04 -28.17
CA PRO A 183 9.86 16.14 -27.27
C PRO A 183 10.61 15.82 -26.00
N VAL A 184 11.93 15.58 -26.08
CA VAL A 184 12.79 15.33 -24.93
C VAL A 184 12.92 16.57 -24.05
N GLY A 185 13.06 17.75 -24.64
CA GLY A 185 13.11 19.03 -23.91
C GLY A 185 11.85 19.30 -23.12
N TYR A 186 10.68 19.03 -23.70
CA TYR A 186 9.39 19.15 -23.00
C TYR A 186 9.26 18.17 -21.82
N ILE A 187 9.85 16.95 -21.92
CA ILE A 187 9.90 16.01 -20.77
C ILE A 187 10.69 16.62 -19.61
N TYR A 188 11.89 17.13 -19.87
CA TYR A 188 12.71 17.75 -18.82
C TYR A 188 12.01 18.97 -18.21
N LEU A 189 11.37 19.77 -19.04
CA LEU A 189 10.56 20.91 -18.58
C LEU A 189 9.42 20.42 -17.67
N GLY A 190 8.69 19.39 -18.09
CA GLY A 190 7.63 18.77 -17.31
C GLY A 190 8.13 18.27 -15.96
N HIS A 191 9.28 17.58 -15.91
CA HIS A 191 9.87 17.08 -14.67
C HIS A 191 10.20 18.23 -13.68
N ILE A 192 10.83 19.30 -14.17
CA ILE A 192 11.16 20.46 -13.32
C ILE A 192 9.89 21.13 -12.76
N LEU A 193 8.85 21.23 -13.58
CA LEU A 193 7.57 21.82 -13.18
C LEU A 193 6.83 20.92 -12.16
N VAL A 194 6.98 19.59 -12.25
CA VAL A 194 6.48 18.65 -11.23
C VAL A 194 7.19 18.85 -9.90
N GLU A 195 8.51 19.03 -9.89
CA GLU A 195 9.26 19.33 -8.65
C GLU A 195 8.81 20.64 -8.00
N GLN A 196 8.46 21.64 -8.81
CA GLN A 196 7.89 22.91 -8.35
C GLN A 196 6.40 22.78 -7.94
N LYS A 197 5.77 21.63 -8.12
CA LYS A 197 4.32 21.41 -7.95
C LYS A 197 3.45 22.30 -8.86
N ALA A 198 4.01 22.76 -9.97
CA ALA A 198 3.32 23.54 -10.98
C ALA A 198 2.57 22.60 -11.95
N TRP A 199 1.60 21.86 -11.40
CA TRP A 199 0.96 20.73 -12.06
C TRP A 199 0.36 21.06 -13.43
N ASP A 200 -0.36 22.19 -13.57
CA ASP A 200 -0.99 22.59 -14.85
C ASP A 200 0.06 22.86 -15.92
N ARG A 201 1.15 23.52 -15.55
CA ARG A 201 2.26 23.81 -16.44
C ARG A 201 3.03 22.55 -16.83
N ALA A 202 3.20 21.62 -15.88
CA ALA A 202 3.82 20.33 -16.12
C ALA A 202 2.97 19.49 -17.09
N ALA A 203 1.66 19.39 -16.85
CA ALA A 203 0.74 18.70 -17.75
C ALA A 203 0.76 19.30 -19.16
N GLN A 204 0.85 20.64 -19.27
CA GLN A 204 0.96 21.28 -20.60
C GLN A 204 2.29 20.92 -21.28
N ALA A 205 3.42 20.92 -20.56
CA ALA A 205 4.71 20.54 -21.15
C ALA A 205 4.68 19.09 -21.69
N TYR A 206 4.08 18.15 -20.96
CA TYR A 206 3.93 16.78 -21.46
C TYR A 206 2.96 16.68 -22.65
N ARG A 207 1.88 17.49 -22.71
CA ARG A 207 1.01 17.57 -23.89
C ARG A 207 1.75 18.12 -25.09
N ASP A 208 2.61 19.12 -24.91
CA ASP A 208 3.45 19.67 -25.97
C ASP A 208 4.44 18.64 -26.51
N ALA A 209 5.00 17.80 -25.62
CA ALA A 209 5.83 16.66 -26.00
C ALA A 209 5.06 15.67 -26.87
N LEU A 210 3.80 15.32 -26.49
CA LEU A 210 2.92 14.42 -27.24
C LEU A 210 2.41 15.05 -28.55
N THR A 211 2.34 16.37 -28.63
CA THR A 211 2.00 17.09 -29.88
C THR A 211 3.16 16.98 -30.88
N ALA A 212 4.39 17.09 -30.39
CA ALA A 212 5.59 16.95 -31.21
C ALA A 212 5.91 15.48 -31.56
N ASN A 213 5.59 14.54 -30.69
CA ASN A 213 5.71 13.09 -30.93
C ASN A 213 4.57 12.35 -30.21
N PRO A 214 3.48 11.99 -30.91
CA PRO A 214 2.29 11.37 -30.33
C PRO A 214 2.54 10.01 -29.63
N ASP A 215 3.58 9.29 -30.05
CA ASP A 215 3.93 7.95 -29.54
C ASP A 215 5.03 8.01 -28.47
N PHE A 216 5.34 9.23 -27.97
CA PHE A 216 6.41 9.40 -27.01
C PHE A 216 5.99 8.92 -25.62
N GLU A 217 6.29 7.66 -25.33
CA GLU A 217 5.92 6.96 -24.11
C GLU A 217 6.27 7.71 -22.82
N PRO A 218 7.49 8.30 -22.64
CA PRO A 218 7.80 9.04 -21.44
C PRO A 218 6.86 10.24 -21.18
N ALA A 219 6.36 10.88 -22.24
CA ALA A 219 5.42 11.98 -22.14
C ALA A 219 4.03 11.51 -21.66
N SER A 220 3.55 10.39 -22.19
CA SER A 220 2.28 9.79 -21.76
C SER A 220 2.31 9.39 -20.29
N LEU A 221 3.40 8.76 -19.84
CA LEU A 221 3.61 8.36 -18.44
C LEU A 221 3.74 9.58 -17.51
N GLY A 222 4.49 10.61 -17.94
CA GLY A 222 4.65 11.85 -17.19
C GLY A 222 3.35 12.63 -17.05
N LEU A 223 2.58 12.74 -18.16
CA LEU A 223 1.25 13.38 -18.17
C LEU A 223 0.28 12.64 -17.25
N ALA A 224 0.20 11.32 -17.36
CA ALA A 224 -0.68 10.52 -16.52
C ALA A 224 -0.34 10.69 -15.04
N ALA A 225 0.96 10.65 -14.66
CA ALA A 225 1.40 10.86 -13.29
C ALA A 225 1.04 12.26 -12.77
N THR A 226 1.16 13.29 -13.61
CA THR A 226 0.82 14.66 -13.25
C THR A 226 -0.68 14.81 -13.04
N LEU A 227 -1.51 14.23 -13.93
CA LEU A 227 -2.97 14.22 -13.79
C LEU A 227 -3.43 13.44 -12.55
N GLU A 228 -2.76 12.32 -12.22
CA GLU A 228 -2.99 11.60 -10.94
C GLU A 228 -2.74 12.52 -9.73
N ALA A 229 -1.64 13.28 -9.75
CA ALA A 229 -1.32 14.21 -8.65
C ALA A 229 -2.32 15.36 -8.52
N GLN A 230 -2.98 15.75 -9.61
CA GLN A 230 -4.07 16.74 -9.64
C GLN A 230 -5.43 16.15 -9.21
N GLY A 231 -5.55 14.82 -9.06
CA GLY A 231 -6.82 14.13 -8.83
C GLY A 231 -7.65 13.90 -10.11
N GLU A 232 -7.11 14.25 -11.29
CA GLU A 232 -7.76 14.12 -12.60
C GLU A 232 -7.67 12.67 -13.13
N THR A 233 -8.10 11.72 -12.30
CA THR A 233 -7.93 10.27 -12.54
C THR A 233 -8.53 9.82 -13.86
N THR A 234 -9.68 10.37 -14.25
CA THR A 234 -10.35 10.01 -15.52
C THR A 234 -9.51 10.38 -16.73
N GLN A 235 -8.87 11.55 -16.70
CA GLN A 235 -7.99 11.99 -17.79
C GLN A 235 -6.71 11.13 -17.81
N ALA A 236 -6.12 10.82 -16.65
CA ALA A 236 -4.97 9.93 -16.55
C ALA A 236 -5.24 8.55 -17.17
N ILE A 237 -6.41 7.96 -16.89
CA ILE A 237 -6.86 6.70 -17.50
C ILE A 237 -6.94 6.83 -19.03
N ALA A 238 -7.50 7.92 -19.55
CA ALA A 238 -7.61 8.12 -20.99
C ALA A 238 -6.23 8.20 -21.67
N ILE A 239 -5.28 8.92 -21.07
CA ILE A 239 -3.90 9.01 -21.59
C ILE A 239 -3.21 7.65 -21.59
N LEU A 240 -3.33 6.88 -20.48
CA LEU A 240 -2.71 5.55 -20.39
C LEU A 240 -3.33 4.54 -21.37
N ARG A 241 -4.64 4.59 -21.60
CA ARG A 241 -5.30 3.77 -22.63
C ARG A 241 -4.73 4.07 -24.02
N LYS A 242 -4.63 5.36 -24.36
CA LYS A 242 -4.05 5.78 -25.63
C LYS A 242 -2.60 5.33 -25.79
N ALA A 243 -1.80 5.42 -24.73
CA ALA A 243 -0.42 4.93 -24.72
C ALA A 243 -0.34 3.41 -24.98
N LEU A 244 -1.30 2.62 -24.46
CA LEU A 244 -1.38 1.19 -24.70
C LEU A 244 -1.92 0.85 -26.10
N GLU A 245 -2.81 1.66 -26.68
CA GLU A 245 -3.22 1.52 -28.09
C GLU A 245 -2.03 1.65 -29.04
N ASN A 246 -1.11 2.59 -28.74
CA ASN A 246 0.10 2.81 -29.54
C ASN A 246 1.18 1.75 -29.29
N ASN A 247 1.38 1.37 -28.04
CA ASN A 247 2.35 0.36 -27.63
C ASN A 247 1.77 -0.54 -26.53
N TRP A 248 1.12 -1.63 -26.92
CA TRP A 248 0.56 -2.61 -25.99
C TRP A 248 1.61 -3.22 -25.06
N GLY A 249 2.85 -3.37 -25.53
CA GLY A 249 3.98 -3.89 -24.73
C GLY A 249 4.42 -2.99 -23.59
N ASN A 250 3.88 -1.77 -23.47
CA ASN A 250 4.22 -0.85 -22.38
C ASN A 250 3.71 -1.36 -21.02
N ARG A 251 4.57 -2.12 -20.34
CA ARG A 251 4.26 -2.72 -19.05
C ARG A 251 3.97 -1.67 -17.97
N GLU A 252 4.69 -0.54 -17.96
CA GLU A 252 4.50 0.51 -16.96
C GLU A 252 3.14 1.18 -17.11
N ALA A 253 2.75 1.54 -18.33
CA ALA A 253 1.43 2.12 -18.62
C ALA A 253 0.31 1.16 -18.22
N ARG A 254 0.44 -0.15 -18.54
CA ARG A 254 -0.53 -1.19 -18.16
C ARG A 254 -0.67 -1.32 -16.65
N GLN A 255 0.44 -1.41 -15.92
CA GLN A 255 0.42 -1.53 -14.46
C GLN A 255 -0.21 -0.30 -13.80
N ARG A 256 0.11 0.90 -14.29
CA ARG A 256 -0.43 2.14 -13.79
C ARG A 256 -1.93 2.26 -14.07
N LEU A 257 -2.36 1.89 -15.30
CA LEU A 257 -3.78 1.87 -15.66
C LEU A 257 -4.58 0.89 -14.81
N VAL A 258 -4.09 -0.33 -14.62
CA VAL A 258 -4.72 -1.32 -13.73
C VAL A 258 -4.88 -0.76 -12.32
N ARG A 259 -3.83 -0.15 -11.76
CA ARG A 259 -3.90 0.47 -10.42
C ARG A 259 -4.99 1.54 -10.33
N LEU A 260 -5.08 2.44 -11.32
CA LEU A 260 -6.10 3.50 -11.33
C LEU A 260 -7.51 2.93 -11.45
N LEU A 261 -7.71 1.93 -12.32
CA LEU A 261 -9.00 1.25 -12.46
C LEU A 261 -9.42 0.56 -11.16
N LEU A 262 -8.50 -0.08 -10.44
CA LEU A 262 -8.76 -0.69 -9.13
C LEU A 262 -9.14 0.35 -8.08
N THR A 263 -8.47 1.50 -8.06
CA THR A 263 -8.81 2.62 -7.16
C THR A 263 -10.24 3.12 -7.41
N GLN A 264 -10.69 3.10 -8.66
CA GLN A 264 -12.08 3.45 -9.05
C GLN A 264 -13.06 2.27 -8.91
N LYS A 265 -12.63 1.10 -8.43
CA LYS A 265 -13.41 -0.15 -8.40
C LYS A 265 -13.95 -0.57 -9.78
N ALA A 266 -13.27 -0.17 -10.84
CA ALA A 266 -13.58 -0.55 -12.21
C ALA A 266 -12.95 -1.92 -12.52
N TYR A 267 -13.51 -2.97 -11.88
CA TYR A 267 -12.93 -4.31 -11.86
C TYR A 267 -12.89 -4.98 -13.24
N GLU A 268 -13.96 -4.90 -14.01
CA GLU A 268 -14.03 -5.56 -15.33
C GLU A 268 -12.98 -5.04 -16.33
N PRO A 269 -12.80 -3.70 -16.52
CA PRO A 269 -11.72 -3.19 -17.35
C PRO A 269 -10.32 -3.58 -16.85
N ALA A 270 -10.12 -3.65 -15.53
CA ALA A 270 -8.85 -4.08 -14.95
C ALA A 270 -8.59 -5.57 -15.24
N LEU A 271 -9.61 -6.43 -15.10
CA LEU A 271 -9.54 -7.86 -15.43
C LEU A 271 -9.20 -8.08 -16.91
N ALA A 272 -9.81 -7.32 -17.83
CA ALA A 272 -9.51 -7.42 -19.25
C ALA A 272 -8.01 -7.22 -19.52
N LEU A 273 -7.43 -6.12 -19.02
CA LEU A 273 -6.01 -5.80 -19.17
C LEU A 273 -5.09 -6.85 -18.54
N LEU A 274 -5.47 -7.37 -17.36
CA LEU A 274 -4.68 -8.39 -16.67
C LEU A 274 -4.74 -9.74 -17.37
N ARG A 275 -5.91 -10.14 -17.88
CA ARG A 275 -6.08 -11.39 -18.66
C ARG A 275 -5.25 -11.36 -19.95
N GLU A 276 -5.22 -10.21 -20.64
CA GLU A 276 -4.37 -10.04 -21.82
C GLU A 276 -2.88 -10.11 -21.46
N ALA A 277 -2.46 -9.48 -20.34
CA ALA A 277 -1.08 -9.59 -19.85
C ALA A 277 -0.68 -11.04 -19.53
N VAL A 278 -1.59 -11.81 -18.93
CA VAL A 278 -1.38 -13.23 -18.64
C VAL A 278 -1.38 -14.08 -19.91
N ALA A 279 -2.18 -13.74 -20.91
CA ALA A 279 -2.17 -14.44 -22.20
C ALA A 279 -0.81 -14.27 -22.92
N GLU A 280 -0.19 -13.09 -22.83
CA GLU A 280 1.16 -12.83 -23.33
C GLU A 280 2.24 -13.53 -22.50
N ASN A 281 2.10 -13.51 -21.18
CA ASN A 281 3.04 -14.11 -20.25
C ASN A 281 2.29 -14.89 -19.15
N PRO A 282 2.03 -16.19 -19.35
CA PRO A 282 1.35 -17.02 -18.34
C PRO A 282 2.10 -17.14 -17.01
N GLY A 283 3.41 -16.83 -16.98
CA GLY A 283 4.23 -16.77 -15.79
C GLY A 283 4.21 -15.42 -15.04
N ASP A 284 3.37 -14.45 -15.45
CA ASP A 284 3.23 -13.16 -14.73
C ASP A 284 2.42 -13.37 -13.45
N VAL A 285 3.14 -13.76 -12.40
CA VAL A 285 2.57 -14.06 -11.07
C VAL A 285 1.85 -12.84 -10.48
N GLU A 286 2.35 -11.63 -10.73
CA GLU A 286 1.74 -10.40 -10.22
C GLU A 286 0.37 -10.15 -10.87
N ALA A 287 0.26 -10.34 -12.18
CA ALA A 287 -1.01 -10.24 -12.88
C ALA A 287 -2.01 -11.32 -12.43
N GLN A 288 -1.54 -12.58 -12.29
CA GLN A 288 -2.34 -13.69 -11.79
C GLN A 288 -2.88 -13.39 -10.37
N LEU A 289 -2.01 -12.89 -9.48
CA LEU A 289 -2.40 -12.53 -8.11
C LEU A 289 -3.48 -11.43 -8.12
N ARG A 290 -3.30 -10.39 -8.92
CA ARG A 290 -4.27 -9.29 -9.02
C ARG A 290 -5.63 -9.76 -9.54
N ILE A 291 -5.65 -10.67 -10.51
CA ILE A 291 -6.90 -11.29 -11.00
C ILE A 291 -7.61 -12.00 -9.84
N GLY A 292 -6.90 -12.81 -9.06
CA GLY A 292 -7.48 -13.50 -7.92
C GLY A 292 -8.02 -12.57 -6.85
N LEU A 293 -7.30 -11.47 -6.53
CA LEU A 293 -7.76 -10.46 -5.59
C LEU A 293 -9.04 -9.76 -6.09
N ILE A 294 -9.11 -9.43 -7.38
CA ILE A 294 -10.32 -8.82 -7.97
C ILE A 294 -11.52 -9.77 -7.87
N TYR A 295 -11.35 -11.06 -8.16
CA TYR A 295 -12.42 -12.02 -7.98
C TYR A 295 -12.90 -12.13 -6.53
N GLY A 296 -11.97 -12.00 -5.55
CA GLY A 296 -12.31 -11.91 -4.13
C GLY A 296 -13.20 -10.71 -3.82
N GLU A 297 -12.84 -9.52 -4.33
CA GLU A 297 -13.63 -8.29 -4.17
C GLU A 297 -15.03 -8.38 -4.82
N LEU A 298 -15.12 -9.05 -5.97
CA LEU A 298 -16.39 -9.34 -6.65
C LEU A 298 -17.21 -10.46 -5.97
N LYS A 299 -16.68 -11.05 -4.90
CA LYS A 299 -17.26 -12.24 -4.20
C LYS A 299 -17.41 -13.47 -5.08
N GLU A 300 -16.64 -13.54 -6.15
CA GLU A 300 -16.53 -14.70 -7.03
C GLU A 300 -15.49 -15.68 -6.46
N PHE A 301 -15.73 -16.11 -5.21
CA PHE A 301 -14.75 -16.83 -4.39
C PHE A 301 -14.21 -18.10 -5.04
N GLY A 302 -15.02 -18.80 -5.85
CA GLY A 302 -14.56 -19.98 -6.60
C GLY A 302 -13.43 -19.65 -7.58
N GLN A 303 -13.60 -18.60 -8.38
CA GLN A 303 -12.59 -18.14 -9.34
C GLN A 303 -11.35 -17.58 -8.61
N ALA A 304 -11.56 -16.86 -7.51
CA ALA A 304 -10.47 -16.37 -6.67
C ALA A 304 -9.61 -17.51 -6.13
N VAL A 305 -10.22 -18.57 -5.60
CA VAL A 305 -9.54 -19.77 -5.09
C VAL A 305 -8.70 -20.43 -6.18
N GLU A 306 -9.27 -20.67 -7.37
CA GLU A 306 -8.53 -21.31 -8.47
C GLU A 306 -7.34 -20.43 -8.92
N GLN A 307 -7.53 -19.12 -8.93
CA GLN A 307 -6.47 -18.19 -9.29
C GLN A 307 -5.33 -18.18 -8.25
N MET A 308 -5.66 -18.18 -6.93
CA MET A 308 -4.64 -18.26 -5.86
C MET A 308 -3.88 -19.58 -5.88
N LYS A 309 -4.55 -20.71 -6.19
CA LYS A 309 -3.87 -21.99 -6.39
C LYS A 309 -2.89 -21.97 -7.56
N LEU A 310 -3.27 -21.31 -8.67
CA LEU A 310 -2.38 -21.14 -9.81
C LEU A 310 -1.14 -20.34 -9.42
N VAL A 311 -1.31 -19.24 -8.69
CA VAL A 311 -0.19 -18.44 -8.16
C VAL A 311 0.72 -19.30 -7.28
N LEU A 312 0.15 -20.13 -6.39
CA LEU A 312 0.92 -21.02 -5.51
C LEU A 312 1.61 -22.17 -6.28
N THR A 313 1.09 -22.57 -7.44
CA THR A 313 1.81 -23.50 -8.33
C THR A 313 3.08 -22.87 -8.90
N LEU A 314 3.03 -21.58 -9.24
CA LEU A 314 4.18 -20.83 -9.76
C LEU A 314 5.14 -20.41 -8.65
N ARG A 315 4.62 -20.09 -7.46
CA ARG A 315 5.38 -19.64 -6.28
C ARG A 315 4.88 -20.31 -5.00
N PRO A 316 5.29 -21.55 -4.72
CA PRO A 316 4.78 -22.34 -3.59
C PRO A 316 5.07 -21.72 -2.20
N GLN A 317 6.08 -20.85 -2.09
CA GLN A 317 6.52 -20.25 -0.84
C GLN A 317 5.91 -18.88 -0.55
N GLU A 318 4.95 -18.42 -1.34
CA GLU A 318 4.27 -17.13 -1.13
C GLU A 318 3.23 -17.26 -0.01
N LEU A 319 3.68 -17.10 1.25
CA LEU A 319 2.83 -17.28 2.43
C LEU A 319 1.63 -16.34 2.46
N ARG A 320 1.78 -15.09 1.95
CA ARG A 320 0.67 -14.13 1.86
C ARG A 320 -0.45 -14.60 0.92
N VAL A 321 -0.10 -15.25 -0.18
CA VAL A 321 -1.08 -15.80 -1.11
C VAL A 321 -1.82 -16.97 -0.48
N ARG A 322 -1.10 -17.81 0.27
CA ARG A 322 -1.69 -18.93 1.02
C ARG A 322 -2.62 -18.45 2.14
N ASP A 323 -2.24 -17.37 2.84
CA ASP A 323 -3.08 -16.72 3.85
C ASP A 323 -4.39 -16.20 3.23
N HIS A 324 -4.29 -15.53 2.07
CA HIS A 324 -5.46 -15.07 1.33
C HIS A 324 -6.33 -16.23 0.81
N LEU A 325 -5.71 -17.33 0.36
CA LEU A 325 -6.44 -18.56 -0.02
C LEU A 325 -7.23 -19.14 1.15
N ALA A 326 -6.64 -19.15 2.35
CA ALA A 326 -7.32 -19.59 3.57
C ALA A 326 -8.54 -18.69 3.87
N TYR A 327 -8.38 -17.38 3.79
CA TYR A 327 -9.50 -16.45 3.93
C TYR A 327 -10.61 -16.70 2.91
N LEU A 328 -10.28 -16.94 1.64
CA LEU A 328 -11.28 -17.27 0.61
C LEU A 328 -12.04 -18.56 0.92
N TYR A 329 -11.39 -19.56 1.50
CA TYR A 329 -12.06 -20.76 1.98
C TYR A 329 -12.99 -20.48 3.17
N GLU A 330 -12.64 -19.54 4.07
CA GLU A 330 -13.55 -19.12 5.14
C GLU A 330 -14.83 -18.49 4.58
N GLU A 331 -14.70 -17.61 3.56
CA GLU A 331 -15.85 -16.98 2.90
C GLU A 331 -16.77 -18.01 2.20
N GLN A 332 -16.19 -19.09 1.70
CA GLN A 332 -16.93 -20.24 1.16
C GLN A 332 -17.47 -21.19 2.24
N LYS A 333 -17.19 -20.93 3.53
CA LYS A 333 -17.50 -21.80 4.68
C LYS A 333 -16.82 -23.18 4.61
N GLU A 334 -15.76 -23.30 3.82
CA GLU A 334 -14.94 -24.51 3.72
C GLU A 334 -13.84 -24.50 4.81
N TYR A 335 -14.27 -24.47 6.06
CA TYR A 335 -13.42 -24.21 7.23
C TYR A 335 -12.26 -25.18 7.39
N ASP A 336 -12.43 -26.46 7.06
CA ASP A 336 -11.35 -27.44 7.16
C ASP A 336 -10.21 -27.15 6.18
N LYS A 337 -10.55 -26.65 4.96
CA LYS A 337 -9.54 -26.22 3.99
C LYS A 337 -8.82 -24.97 4.45
N ALA A 338 -9.56 -24.00 5.01
CA ALA A 338 -8.95 -22.79 5.58
C ALA A 338 -7.95 -23.14 6.71
N VAL A 339 -8.34 -24.01 7.63
CA VAL A 339 -7.47 -24.52 8.70
C VAL A 339 -6.21 -25.16 8.12
N ALA A 340 -6.33 -25.99 7.09
CA ALA A 340 -5.20 -26.67 6.46
C ALA A 340 -4.21 -25.67 5.83
N GLU A 341 -4.70 -24.61 5.18
CA GLU A 341 -3.83 -23.60 4.58
C GLU A 341 -3.09 -22.77 5.64
N TYR A 342 -3.78 -22.33 6.72
CA TYR A 342 -3.11 -21.65 7.83
C TYR A 342 -2.06 -22.54 8.51
N GLN A 343 -2.37 -23.82 8.71
CA GLN A 343 -1.40 -24.78 9.26
C GLN A 343 -0.18 -24.95 8.34
N ALA A 344 -0.36 -24.96 7.03
CA ALA A 344 0.74 -25.04 6.07
C ALA A 344 1.65 -23.80 6.13
N ILE A 345 1.07 -22.60 6.34
CA ILE A 345 1.88 -21.39 6.60
C ILE A 345 2.71 -21.56 7.87
N ILE A 346 2.08 -21.98 8.97
CA ILE A 346 2.72 -22.14 10.27
C ILE A 346 3.82 -23.23 10.24
N GLN A 347 3.63 -24.29 9.45
CA GLN A 347 4.67 -25.31 9.23
C GLN A 347 5.88 -24.75 8.50
N THR A 348 5.67 -23.82 7.56
CA THR A 348 6.73 -23.17 6.79
C THR A 348 7.44 -22.10 7.61
N ASP A 349 6.68 -21.26 8.32
CA ASP A 349 7.19 -20.23 9.22
C ASP A 349 6.40 -20.20 10.54
N GLN A 350 6.96 -20.80 11.57
CA GLN A 350 6.37 -20.84 12.91
C GLN A 350 6.27 -19.48 13.62
N LYS A 351 6.85 -18.43 13.01
CA LYS A 351 6.78 -17.05 13.52
C LYS A 351 5.82 -16.17 12.71
N TYR A 352 5.14 -16.73 11.73
CA TYR A 352 4.18 -15.97 10.93
C TYR A 352 2.96 -15.63 11.78
N THR A 353 3.00 -14.46 12.40
CA THR A 353 2.04 -14.00 13.41
C THR A 353 0.60 -13.98 12.86
N ASP A 354 0.42 -13.50 11.62
CA ASP A 354 -0.91 -13.34 11.02
C ASP A 354 -1.62 -14.69 10.86
N ALA A 355 -0.91 -15.75 10.43
CA ALA A 355 -1.51 -17.07 10.29
C ALA A 355 -1.94 -17.66 11.65
N HIS A 356 -1.16 -17.44 12.72
CA HIS A 356 -1.58 -17.83 14.07
C HIS A 356 -2.81 -17.04 14.50
N LEU A 357 -2.86 -15.74 14.22
CA LEU A 357 -3.97 -14.86 14.57
C LEU A 357 -5.24 -15.28 13.84
N HIS A 358 -5.19 -15.39 12.50
CA HIS A 358 -6.33 -15.77 11.67
C HIS A 358 -6.85 -17.17 12.00
N LEU A 359 -5.95 -18.16 12.15
CA LEU A 359 -6.34 -19.50 12.58
C LEU A 359 -6.97 -19.49 13.97
N GLY A 360 -6.43 -18.71 14.91
CA GLY A 360 -7.03 -18.53 16.23
C GLY A 360 -8.46 -17.98 16.14
N TYR A 361 -8.70 -16.97 15.31
CA TYR A 361 -10.04 -16.42 15.07
C TYR A 361 -11.02 -17.45 14.48
N LEU A 362 -10.58 -18.18 13.47
CA LEU A 362 -11.40 -19.22 12.85
C LEU A 362 -11.78 -20.29 13.87
N LEU A 363 -10.83 -20.78 14.62
CA LEU A 363 -11.05 -21.80 15.67
C LEU A 363 -11.96 -21.29 16.80
N PHE A 364 -11.82 -20.03 17.21
CA PHE A 364 -12.72 -19.39 18.18
C PHE A 364 -14.17 -19.35 17.66
N ARG A 365 -14.39 -18.94 16.42
CA ARG A 365 -15.72 -18.96 15.77
C ARG A 365 -16.30 -20.38 15.70
N LEU A 366 -15.46 -21.38 15.47
CA LEU A 366 -15.84 -22.80 15.45
C LEU A 366 -16.00 -23.41 16.84
N LYS A 367 -15.84 -22.63 17.93
CA LYS A 367 -15.88 -23.05 19.34
C LYS A 367 -14.82 -24.10 19.71
N ARG A 368 -13.75 -24.20 18.90
CA ARG A 368 -12.55 -25.05 19.18
C ARG A 368 -11.59 -24.30 20.09
N ASN A 369 -12.06 -23.99 21.32
CA ASN A 369 -11.42 -23.02 22.19
C ASN A 369 -9.98 -23.39 22.57
N GLU A 370 -9.68 -24.65 22.94
CA GLU A 370 -8.33 -25.05 23.35
C GLU A 370 -7.29 -24.86 22.23
N GLU A 371 -7.70 -25.13 20.99
CA GLU A 371 -6.84 -24.92 19.84
C GLU A 371 -6.63 -23.42 19.59
N ALA A 372 -7.70 -22.62 19.63
CA ALA A 372 -7.63 -21.17 19.52
C ALA A 372 -6.68 -20.56 20.55
N LEU A 373 -6.80 -21.00 21.82
CA LEU A 373 -5.93 -20.56 22.92
C LEU A 373 -4.45 -20.80 22.62
N SER A 374 -4.11 -21.96 22.04
CA SER A 374 -2.73 -22.28 21.68
C SER A 374 -2.15 -21.27 20.67
N HIS A 375 -2.93 -20.90 19.68
CA HIS A 375 -2.53 -19.95 18.64
C HIS A 375 -2.46 -18.52 19.17
N PHE A 376 -3.45 -18.05 19.94
CA PHE A 376 -3.39 -16.70 20.53
C PHE A 376 -2.25 -16.55 21.54
N ARG A 377 -1.95 -17.56 22.36
CA ARG A 377 -0.76 -17.57 23.22
C ARG A 377 0.52 -17.42 22.41
N ARG A 378 0.58 -18.07 21.23
CA ARG A 378 1.73 -17.92 20.34
C ARG A 378 1.85 -16.50 19.79
N VAL A 379 0.73 -15.85 19.41
CA VAL A 379 0.72 -14.45 18.97
C VAL A 379 1.22 -13.52 20.07
N VAL A 380 0.73 -13.68 21.31
CA VAL A 380 1.19 -12.89 22.46
C VAL A 380 2.69 -13.08 22.70
N ALA A 381 3.19 -14.31 22.61
CA ALA A 381 4.62 -14.60 22.78
C ALA A 381 5.48 -13.99 21.67
N LEU A 382 4.98 -13.91 20.42
CA LEU A 382 5.68 -13.30 19.28
C LEU A 382 5.62 -11.77 19.30
N ASN A 383 4.49 -11.21 19.74
CA ASN A 383 4.26 -9.78 19.82
C ASN A 383 3.52 -9.39 21.11
N PRO A 384 4.24 -9.27 22.25
CA PRO A 384 3.63 -8.97 23.55
C PRO A 384 2.89 -7.63 23.62
N LYS A 385 3.14 -6.70 22.70
CA LYS A 385 2.48 -5.40 22.65
C LYS A 385 1.18 -5.40 21.82
N MET A 386 0.85 -6.50 21.17
CA MET A 386 -0.32 -6.59 20.32
C MET A 386 -1.59 -6.70 21.18
N VAL A 387 -2.32 -5.60 21.30
CA VAL A 387 -3.57 -5.49 22.08
C VAL A 387 -4.58 -6.55 21.65
N GLU A 388 -4.78 -6.70 20.35
CA GLU A 388 -5.72 -7.65 19.75
C GLU A 388 -5.48 -9.10 20.20
N ALA A 389 -4.20 -9.50 20.31
CA ALA A 389 -3.85 -10.84 20.78
C ALA A 389 -4.25 -11.08 22.24
N HIS A 390 -4.03 -10.12 23.12
CA HIS A 390 -4.47 -10.20 24.51
C HIS A 390 -5.99 -10.20 24.62
N LEU A 391 -6.68 -9.38 23.84
CA LEU A 391 -8.14 -9.35 23.82
C LEU A 391 -8.71 -10.70 23.39
N MET A 392 -8.23 -11.25 22.27
CA MET A 392 -8.75 -12.52 21.77
C MET A 392 -8.39 -13.72 22.64
N LEU A 393 -7.19 -13.73 23.22
CA LEU A 393 -6.80 -14.74 24.21
C LEU A 393 -7.71 -14.70 25.43
N GLY A 394 -7.93 -13.50 26.00
CA GLY A 394 -8.79 -13.32 27.17
C GLY A 394 -10.25 -13.66 26.88
N LEU A 395 -10.80 -13.21 25.77
CA LEU A 395 -12.18 -13.53 25.34
C LEU A 395 -12.36 -15.04 25.12
N THR A 396 -11.36 -15.71 24.52
CA THR A 396 -11.40 -17.16 24.34
C THR A 396 -11.39 -17.90 25.67
N LEU A 397 -10.61 -17.41 26.64
CA LEU A 397 -10.59 -17.95 28.00
C LEU A 397 -11.94 -17.75 28.71
N LEU A 398 -12.57 -16.58 28.54
CA LEU A 398 -13.93 -16.35 29.08
C LEU A 398 -14.95 -17.29 28.44
N GLN A 399 -14.88 -17.52 27.13
CA GLN A 399 -15.73 -18.48 26.43
C GLN A 399 -15.51 -19.92 26.89
N ALA A 400 -14.27 -20.27 27.29
CA ALA A 400 -13.91 -21.55 27.86
C ALA A 400 -14.19 -21.64 29.38
N ALA A 401 -14.87 -20.67 29.99
CA ALA A 401 -15.13 -20.55 31.43
C ALA A 401 -13.86 -20.56 32.31
N ARG A 402 -12.74 -20.00 31.82
CA ARG A 402 -11.44 -19.88 32.49
C ARG A 402 -11.19 -18.42 32.91
N GLN A 403 -12.07 -17.89 33.78
CA GLN A 403 -12.16 -16.46 34.09
C GLN A 403 -10.89 -15.89 34.74
N GLU A 404 -10.27 -16.61 35.70
CA GLU A 404 -9.06 -16.13 36.38
C GLU A 404 -7.87 -16.02 35.41
N GLU A 405 -7.77 -16.93 34.47
CA GLU A 405 -6.73 -16.85 33.45
C GLU A 405 -7.00 -15.67 32.48
N ALA A 406 -8.26 -15.39 32.16
CA ALA A 406 -8.61 -14.23 31.36
C ALA A 406 -8.20 -12.92 32.06
N VAL A 407 -8.46 -12.81 33.38
CA VAL A 407 -8.00 -11.67 34.19
C VAL A 407 -6.48 -11.51 34.11
N SER A 408 -5.73 -12.61 34.21
CA SER A 408 -4.27 -12.57 34.12
C SER A 408 -3.80 -12.05 32.78
N VAL A 409 -4.41 -12.53 31.68
CA VAL A 409 -4.06 -12.13 30.30
C VAL A 409 -4.40 -10.66 30.02
N PHE A 410 -5.58 -10.18 30.46
CA PHE A 410 -5.93 -8.77 30.28
C PHE A 410 -5.01 -7.85 31.08
N ARG A 411 -4.63 -8.23 32.31
CA ARG A 411 -3.64 -7.50 33.12
C ARG A 411 -2.26 -7.47 32.45
N GLU A 412 -1.82 -8.58 31.87
CA GLU A 412 -0.58 -8.63 31.10
C GLU A 412 -0.64 -7.68 29.90
N GLY A 413 -1.76 -7.68 29.17
CA GLY A 413 -2.02 -6.74 28.07
C GLY A 413 -1.93 -5.27 28.53
N LEU A 414 -2.50 -4.94 29.69
CA LEU A 414 -2.47 -3.61 30.30
C LEU A 414 -1.07 -3.21 30.78
N GLN A 415 -0.23 -4.15 31.22
CA GLN A 415 1.19 -3.85 31.52
C GLN A 415 1.94 -3.34 30.28
N GLN A 416 1.60 -3.85 29.10
CA GLN A 416 2.18 -3.41 27.83
C GLN A 416 1.48 -2.17 27.24
N ASN A 417 0.19 -2.01 27.52
CA ASN A 417 -0.69 -0.98 26.93
C ASN A 417 -1.58 -0.35 28.01
N PRO A 418 -1.02 0.41 28.97
CA PRO A 418 -1.74 0.85 30.17
C PRO A 418 -2.90 1.82 29.91
N ASN A 419 -2.96 2.41 28.74
CA ASN A 419 -4.00 3.37 28.37
C ASN A 419 -5.01 2.80 27.35
N ASN A 420 -5.18 1.49 27.30
CA ASN A 420 -6.12 0.87 26.37
C ASN A 420 -7.49 0.64 27.03
N ALA A 421 -8.51 1.39 26.58
CA ALA A 421 -9.86 1.33 27.11
C ALA A 421 -10.54 -0.04 26.91
N ASP A 422 -10.32 -0.70 25.78
CA ASP A 422 -10.90 -2.01 25.49
C ASP A 422 -10.37 -3.11 26.42
N LEU A 423 -9.08 -3.07 26.77
CA LEU A 423 -8.50 -4.01 27.74
C LEU A 423 -9.08 -3.79 29.13
N HIS A 424 -9.24 -2.55 29.60
CA HIS A 424 -9.92 -2.25 30.87
C HIS A 424 -11.37 -2.73 30.85
N PHE A 425 -12.11 -2.44 29.79
CA PHE A 425 -13.49 -2.91 29.62
C PHE A 425 -13.58 -4.45 29.72
N ASN A 426 -12.73 -5.18 28.97
CA ASN A 426 -12.76 -6.64 29.00
C ASN A 426 -12.26 -7.23 30.32
N LEU A 427 -11.32 -6.59 31.01
CA LEU A 427 -10.90 -6.96 32.36
C LEU A 427 -12.06 -6.79 33.35
N GLY A 428 -12.79 -5.67 33.26
CA GLY A 428 -13.99 -5.44 34.06
C GLY A 428 -15.06 -6.51 33.83
N THR A 429 -15.32 -6.90 32.56
CA THR A 429 -16.26 -8.00 32.27
C THR A 429 -15.80 -9.34 32.82
N ALA A 430 -14.49 -9.60 32.84
CA ALA A 430 -13.94 -10.81 33.46
C ALA A 430 -14.15 -10.80 35.00
N TYR A 431 -13.99 -9.65 35.66
CA TYR A 431 -14.30 -9.51 37.10
C TYR A 431 -15.78 -9.69 37.40
N ASP A 432 -16.68 -9.24 36.52
CA ASP A 432 -18.13 -9.51 36.66
C ASP A 432 -18.43 -11.01 36.72
N LYS A 433 -17.82 -11.79 35.79
CA LYS A 433 -17.98 -13.25 35.76
C LYS A 433 -17.46 -13.95 37.04
N LEU A 434 -16.56 -13.31 37.77
CA LEU A 434 -16.04 -13.75 39.05
C LEU A 434 -16.82 -13.19 40.24
N GLY A 435 -17.81 -12.31 40.03
CA GLY A 435 -18.57 -11.63 41.09
C GLY A 435 -17.76 -10.57 41.84
N ARG A 436 -16.67 -10.08 41.25
CA ARG A 436 -15.74 -9.12 41.90
C ARG A 436 -16.16 -7.69 41.50
N LEU A 437 -17.16 -7.17 42.23
CA LEU A 437 -17.84 -5.93 41.87
C LEU A 437 -16.94 -4.68 41.93
N ASP A 438 -16.13 -4.55 42.99
CA ASP A 438 -15.31 -3.35 43.16
C ASP A 438 -14.27 -3.21 42.04
N GLU A 439 -13.67 -4.32 41.64
CA GLU A 439 -12.70 -4.36 40.55
C GLU A 439 -13.40 -4.13 39.18
N LEU A 440 -14.59 -4.70 38.97
CA LEU A 440 -15.41 -4.40 37.78
C LEU A 440 -15.63 -2.90 37.65
N VAL A 441 -16.13 -2.25 38.72
CA VAL A 441 -16.44 -0.81 38.72
C VAL A 441 -15.18 -0.01 38.41
N HIS A 442 -14.08 -0.31 39.07
CA HIS A 442 -12.80 0.37 38.85
C HIS A 442 -12.36 0.28 37.36
N GLU A 443 -12.40 -0.90 36.80
CA GLU A 443 -11.95 -1.10 35.43
C GLU A 443 -12.88 -0.44 34.39
N MET A 444 -14.19 -0.43 34.65
CA MET A 444 -15.16 0.30 33.80
C MET A 444 -14.96 1.82 33.90
N GLU A 445 -14.72 2.36 35.11
CA GLU A 445 -14.40 3.78 35.30
C GLU A 445 -13.11 4.17 34.57
N GLU A 446 -12.07 3.32 34.61
CA GLU A 446 -10.83 3.53 33.85
C GLU A 446 -11.07 3.49 32.33
N ALA A 447 -11.83 2.52 31.84
CA ALA A 447 -12.19 2.48 30.42
C ALA A 447 -12.92 3.77 29.97
N ILE A 448 -13.86 4.27 30.77
CA ILE A 448 -14.62 5.51 30.50
C ILE A 448 -13.72 6.74 30.64
N ARG A 449 -12.75 6.74 31.56
CA ARG A 449 -11.77 7.83 31.71
C ARG A 449 -10.87 7.95 30.49
N LEU A 450 -10.42 6.81 29.96
CA LEU A 450 -9.53 6.73 28.79
C LEU A 450 -10.27 7.03 27.48
N ASP A 451 -11.46 6.48 27.33
CA ASP A 451 -12.37 6.81 26.23
C ASP A 451 -13.76 7.24 26.74
N PRO A 452 -14.01 8.54 26.91
CA PRO A 452 -15.29 9.05 27.39
C PRO A 452 -16.49 8.74 26.47
N LYS A 453 -16.26 8.20 25.28
CA LYS A 453 -17.26 7.75 24.31
C LYS A 453 -17.33 6.23 24.19
N HIS A 454 -16.67 5.49 25.05
CA HIS A 454 -16.73 4.03 25.06
C HIS A 454 -18.14 3.56 25.46
N ALA A 455 -19.01 3.46 24.47
CA ALA A 455 -20.45 3.25 24.69
C ALA A 455 -20.76 1.95 25.45
N ASP A 456 -20.01 0.87 25.18
CA ASP A 456 -20.22 -0.42 25.83
C ASP A 456 -19.83 -0.36 27.32
N ALA A 457 -18.73 0.32 27.67
CA ALA A 457 -18.32 0.50 29.08
C ALA A 457 -19.33 1.39 29.85
N LEU A 458 -19.78 2.49 29.22
CA LEU A 458 -20.79 3.37 29.79
C LEU A 458 -22.10 2.61 30.09
N ASN A 459 -22.59 1.83 29.14
CA ASN A 459 -23.80 1.05 29.34
C ASN A 459 -23.59 -0.07 30.35
N TYR A 460 -22.45 -0.77 30.29
CA TYR A 460 -22.18 -1.88 31.20
C TYR A 460 -22.12 -1.41 32.66
N LEU A 461 -21.42 -0.33 32.95
CA LEU A 461 -21.36 0.26 34.29
C LEU A 461 -22.74 0.74 34.75
N GLY A 462 -23.46 1.44 33.89
CA GLY A 462 -24.81 1.92 34.21
C GLY A 462 -25.78 0.77 34.47
N TYR A 463 -25.75 -0.29 33.65
CA TYR A 463 -26.57 -1.49 33.88
C TYR A 463 -26.17 -2.21 35.18
N THR A 464 -24.87 -2.33 35.47
CA THR A 464 -24.38 -2.94 36.73
C THR A 464 -24.90 -2.18 37.95
N TYR A 465 -24.87 -0.85 37.94
CA TYR A 465 -25.44 -0.04 39.00
C TYR A 465 -26.97 -0.25 39.14
N THR A 466 -27.67 -0.37 38.01
CA THR A 466 -29.12 -0.59 37.98
C THR A 466 -29.50 -1.95 38.60
N GLU A 467 -28.82 -3.02 38.21
CA GLU A 467 -29.10 -4.38 38.71
C GLU A 467 -28.81 -4.52 40.21
N ARG A 468 -27.88 -3.73 40.73
CA ARG A 468 -27.47 -3.73 42.14
C ARG A 468 -28.23 -2.68 43.00
N ASP A 469 -29.18 -1.98 42.42
CA ASP A 469 -29.90 -0.85 43.04
C ASP A 469 -28.93 0.22 43.63
N MET A 470 -27.80 0.46 42.93
CA MET A 470 -26.72 1.38 43.33
C MET A 470 -26.71 2.59 42.40
N ARG A 471 -26.48 3.81 42.93
CA ARG A 471 -26.22 5.03 42.14
C ARG A 471 -27.14 5.18 40.92
N LEU A 472 -28.45 4.94 41.09
CA LEU A 472 -29.41 4.83 39.98
C LEU A 472 -29.48 6.08 39.08
N GLU A 473 -29.37 7.29 39.62
CA GLU A 473 -29.32 8.52 38.81
C GLU A 473 -28.02 8.62 37.97
N GLU A 474 -26.91 8.17 38.53
CA GLU A 474 -25.65 8.06 37.79
C GLU A 474 -25.75 6.98 36.69
N ALA A 475 -26.40 5.87 36.96
CA ALA A 475 -26.67 4.81 35.98
C ALA A 475 -27.46 5.38 34.77
N VAL A 476 -28.52 6.14 35.00
CA VAL A 476 -29.26 6.81 33.91
C VAL A 476 -28.36 7.72 33.11
N THR A 477 -27.54 8.52 33.79
CA THR A 477 -26.61 9.44 33.10
C THR A 477 -25.59 8.70 32.22
N LEU A 478 -25.01 7.61 32.73
CA LEU A 478 -24.05 6.77 31.98
C LEU A 478 -24.70 6.15 30.75
N ILE A 479 -25.90 5.54 30.90
CA ILE A 479 -26.61 4.90 29.79
C ILE A 479 -27.05 5.93 28.74
N GLN A 480 -27.50 7.13 29.18
CA GLN A 480 -27.79 8.22 28.25
C GLN A 480 -26.56 8.66 27.44
N ARG A 481 -25.37 8.70 28.06
CA ARG A 481 -24.13 8.96 27.34
C ARG A 481 -23.83 7.85 26.34
N ALA A 482 -24.07 6.58 26.68
CA ALA A 482 -23.93 5.46 25.76
C ALA A 482 -24.88 5.61 24.55
N LEU A 483 -26.14 5.97 24.80
CA LEU A 483 -27.13 6.22 23.75
C LEU A 483 -26.83 7.47 22.91
N ALA A 484 -26.11 8.46 23.42
CA ALA A 484 -25.64 9.58 22.63
C ALA A 484 -24.62 9.15 21.56
N VAL A 485 -23.86 8.07 21.82
CA VAL A 485 -22.92 7.47 20.86
C VAL A 485 -23.63 6.51 19.91
N LYS A 486 -24.51 5.63 20.44
CA LYS A 486 -25.25 4.60 19.67
C LYS A 486 -26.78 4.76 19.90
N PRO A 487 -27.45 5.72 19.25
CA PRO A 487 -28.83 6.12 19.60
C PRO A 487 -29.92 5.06 19.36
N GLN A 488 -29.62 4.07 18.50
CA GLN A 488 -30.55 2.99 18.15
C GLN A 488 -30.10 1.62 18.68
N ASN A 489 -29.29 1.59 19.73
CA ASN A 489 -28.94 0.33 20.36
C ASN A 489 -30.04 -0.14 21.29
N GLY A 490 -30.76 -1.22 20.93
CA GLY A 490 -31.88 -1.76 21.67
C GLY A 490 -31.52 -2.18 23.10
N TYR A 491 -30.33 -2.74 23.30
CA TYR A 491 -29.84 -3.15 24.63
C TYR A 491 -29.58 -1.95 25.55
N TYR A 492 -29.09 -0.83 25.00
CA TYR A 492 -28.92 0.38 25.80
C TYR A 492 -30.26 1.03 26.14
N LEU A 493 -31.24 0.96 25.22
CA LEU A 493 -32.61 1.45 25.48
C LEU A 493 -33.29 0.60 26.57
N ASP A 494 -33.12 -0.71 26.56
CA ASP A 494 -33.58 -1.62 27.62
C ASP A 494 -32.92 -1.27 28.95
N SER A 495 -31.59 -1.14 28.99
CA SER A 495 -30.86 -0.74 30.21
C SER A 495 -31.38 0.60 30.77
N LEU A 496 -31.64 1.60 29.91
CA LEU A 496 -32.17 2.89 30.33
C LEU A 496 -33.59 2.76 30.87
N ALA A 497 -34.43 2.00 30.19
CA ALA A 497 -35.80 1.73 30.64
C ALA A 497 -35.81 1.04 32.00
N TRP A 498 -34.94 0.08 32.19
CA TRP A 498 -34.81 -0.64 33.46
C TRP A 498 -34.28 0.25 34.58
N ALA A 499 -33.32 1.15 34.30
CA ALA A 499 -32.86 2.15 35.28
C ALA A 499 -33.97 3.12 35.67
N TYR A 500 -34.80 3.62 34.74
CA TYR A 500 -35.96 4.41 35.05
C TYR A 500 -37.02 3.65 35.85
N PHE A 501 -37.24 2.39 35.55
CA PHE A 501 -38.15 1.53 36.30
C PHE A 501 -37.71 1.38 37.76
N LYS A 502 -36.43 1.13 38.01
CA LYS A 502 -35.87 1.05 39.37
C LYS A 502 -35.96 2.37 40.14
N LEU A 503 -35.90 3.50 39.46
CA LEU A 503 -36.13 4.83 40.02
C LEU A 503 -37.62 5.14 40.27
N GLY A 504 -38.56 4.27 39.86
CA GLY A 504 -40.00 4.56 39.92
C GLY A 504 -40.49 5.52 38.84
N ARG A 505 -39.66 5.88 37.87
CA ARG A 505 -39.99 6.80 36.75
C ARG A 505 -40.72 6.04 35.64
N LEU A 506 -41.91 5.53 35.97
CA LEU A 506 -42.62 4.51 35.19
C LEU A 506 -42.97 4.93 33.75
N GLN A 507 -43.30 6.23 33.53
CA GLN A 507 -43.65 6.71 32.18
C GLN A 507 -42.42 6.77 31.26
N GLU A 508 -41.29 7.17 31.81
CA GLU A 508 -40.01 7.20 31.07
C GLU A 508 -39.54 5.79 30.80
N ALA A 509 -39.63 4.88 31.76
CA ALA A 509 -39.35 3.47 31.60
C ALA A 509 -40.15 2.86 30.43
N LEU A 510 -41.49 3.11 30.43
CA LEU A 510 -42.38 2.60 29.38
C LEU A 510 -42.03 3.15 28.00
N LYS A 511 -41.69 4.45 27.93
CA LYS A 511 -41.30 5.11 26.69
C LYS A 511 -40.05 4.46 26.08
N GLU A 512 -39.00 4.32 26.87
CA GLU A 512 -37.72 3.78 26.38
C GLU A 512 -37.80 2.27 26.10
N MET A 513 -38.57 1.51 26.90
CA MET A 513 -38.80 0.08 26.65
C MET A 513 -39.58 -0.17 25.36
N LYS A 514 -40.57 0.66 25.03
CA LYS A 514 -41.25 0.58 23.73
C LYS A 514 -40.30 0.85 22.55
N ARG A 515 -39.34 1.74 22.74
CA ARG A 515 -38.29 1.95 21.74
C ARG A 515 -37.37 0.73 21.62
N ALA A 516 -36.98 0.12 22.74
CA ALA A 516 -36.12 -1.07 22.76
C ALA A 516 -36.77 -2.23 21.99
N VAL A 517 -38.03 -2.58 22.29
CA VAL A 517 -38.73 -3.68 21.58
C VAL A 517 -39.03 -3.35 20.11
N ALA A 518 -39.13 -2.07 19.73
CA ALA A 518 -39.28 -1.69 18.33
C ALA A 518 -37.97 -1.91 17.53
N VAL A 519 -36.80 -1.76 18.18
CA VAL A 519 -35.48 -1.98 17.57
C VAL A 519 -35.14 -3.48 17.55
N VAL A 520 -35.44 -4.22 18.64
CA VAL A 520 -35.15 -5.65 18.77
C VAL A 520 -36.44 -6.37 19.14
N PRO A 521 -37.29 -6.76 18.15
CA PRO A 521 -38.64 -7.29 18.38
C PRO A 521 -38.70 -8.78 18.76
N ASP A 522 -37.55 -9.44 18.87
CA ASP A 522 -37.43 -10.88 19.11
C ASP A 522 -36.57 -11.24 20.32
N ASP A 523 -36.21 -10.27 21.18
CA ASP A 523 -35.53 -10.53 22.43
C ASP A 523 -36.55 -10.82 23.57
N PRO A 524 -36.53 -12.01 24.19
CA PRO A 524 -37.47 -12.38 25.24
C PRO A 524 -37.33 -11.52 26.51
N VAL A 525 -36.11 -11.07 26.84
CA VAL A 525 -35.85 -10.28 28.05
C VAL A 525 -36.51 -8.90 27.96
N PHE A 526 -36.49 -8.29 26.78
CA PHE A 526 -37.15 -6.97 26.60
C PHE A 526 -38.66 -7.07 26.82
N PHE A 527 -39.29 -8.14 26.40
CA PHE A 527 -40.73 -8.36 26.66
C PHE A 527 -41.01 -8.74 28.11
N GLU A 528 -40.07 -9.40 28.80
CA GLU A 528 -40.18 -9.64 30.25
C GLU A 528 -40.13 -8.31 31.00
N HIS A 529 -39.13 -7.43 30.72
CA HIS A 529 -39.04 -6.09 31.34
C HIS A 529 -40.25 -5.20 30.98
N LEU A 530 -40.70 -5.22 29.72
CA LEU A 530 -41.88 -4.47 29.29
C LEU A 530 -43.12 -4.90 30.08
N GLY A 531 -43.31 -6.21 30.24
CA GLY A 531 -44.45 -6.74 31.04
C GLY A 531 -44.36 -6.34 32.51
N GLU A 532 -43.17 -6.29 33.12
CA GLU A 532 -42.97 -5.82 34.50
C GLU A 532 -43.32 -4.33 34.64
N ILE A 533 -42.89 -3.52 33.69
CA ILE A 533 -43.22 -2.07 33.63
C ILE A 533 -44.72 -1.88 33.46
N TYR A 534 -45.40 -2.63 32.59
CA TYR A 534 -46.85 -2.56 32.42
C TYR A 534 -47.60 -2.99 33.70
N LEU A 535 -47.12 -4.08 34.32
CA LEU A 535 -47.73 -4.58 35.55
C LEU A 535 -47.70 -3.53 36.67
N THR A 536 -46.55 -2.89 36.86
CA THR A 536 -46.35 -1.84 37.87
C THR A 536 -47.16 -0.57 37.55
N ASN A 537 -47.39 -0.29 36.27
CA ASN A 537 -48.32 0.76 35.82
C ASN A 537 -49.82 0.36 35.89
N SER A 538 -50.14 -0.81 36.44
CA SER A 538 -51.50 -1.35 36.50
C SER A 538 -52.17 -1.61 35.15
N LEU A 539 -51.38 -1.77 34.08
CA LEU A 539 -51.82 -2.09 32.71
C LEU A 539 -51.83 -3.61 32.51
N LEU A 540 -52.75 -4.29 33.17
CA LEU A 540 -52.76 -5.75 33.31
C LEU A 540 -52.85 -6.49 31.95
N THR A 541 -53.66 -5.96 31.03
CA THR A 541 -53.83 -6.56 29.71
C THR A 541 -52.53 -6.51 28.89
N ASP A 542 -51.88 -5.34 28.91
CA ASP A 542 -50.62 -5.15 28.19
C ASP A 542 -49.47 -5.96 28.83
N ALA A 543 -49.46 -6.04 30.17
CA ALA A 543 -48.51 -6.85 30.93
C ALA A 543 -48.64 -8.36 30.56
N ARG A 544 -49.89 -8.85 30.50
CA ARG A 544 -50.17 -10.23 30.09
C ARG A 544 -49.62 -10.52 28.68
N GLU A 545 -49.91 -9.66 27.72
CA GLU A 545 -49.48 -9.89 26.33
C GLU A 545 -47.96 -9.75 26.17
N ALA A 546 -47.33 -8.82 26.86
CA ALA A 546 -45.85 -8.69 26.84
C ALA A 546 -45.18 -9.94 27.45
N TRP A 547 -45.60 -10.40 28.62
CA TRP A 547 -45.04 -11.63 29.21
C TRP A 547 -45.34 -12.88 28.39
N LEU A 548 -46.52 -12.97 27.76
CA LEU A 548 -46.84 -14.06 26.85
C LEU A 548 -45.90 -14.05 25.64
N ARG A 549 -45.64 -12.85 25.08
CA ARG A 549 -44.67 -12.71 23.98
C ARG A 549 -43.24 -13.13 24.40
N SER A 550 -42.79 -12.78 25.60
CA SER A 550 -41.54 -13.25 26.16
C SER A 550 -41.50 -14.78 26.23
N LEU A 551 -42.54 -15.42 26.74
CA LEU A 551 -42.66 -16.89 26.83
C LEU A 551 -42.80 -17.57 25.47
N GLU A 552 -43.31 -16.92 24.45
CA GLU A 552 -43.29 -17.44 23.07
C GLU A 552 -41.89 -17.39 22.49
N LEU A 553 -41.12 -16.33 22.82
CA LEU A 553 -39.73 -16.19 22.38
C LEU A 553 -38.78 -17.10 23.15
N ASP A 554 -38.97 -17.26 24.45
CA ASP A 554 -38.25 -18.22 25.30
C ASP A 554 -39.19 -19.08 26.14
N PRO A 555 -39.70 -20.17 25.60
CA PRO A 555 -40.61 -21.06 26.34
C PRO A 555 -39.93 -21.85 27.50
N THR A 556 -38.61 -21.73 27.63
CA THR A 556 -37.83 -22.41 28.70
C THR A 556 -37.74 -21.59 29.98
N ASN A 557 -38.15 -20.32 29.98
CA ASN A 557 -38.13 -19.44 31.13
C ASN A 557 -39.24 -19.82 32.16
N ARG A 558 -38.92 -20.81 32.98
CA ARG A 558 -39.85 -21.33 34.01
C ARG A 558 -40.23 -20.28 35.03
N LYS A 559 -39.29 -19.39 35.42
CA LYS A 559 -39.54 -18.34 36.40
C LYS A 559 -40.64 -17.41 35.93
N LEU A 560 -40.56 -16.95 34.68
CA LEU A 560 -41.59 -16.09 34.10
C LEU A 560 -42.90 -16.85 33.93
N ALA A 561 -42.88 -18.13 33.50
CA ALA A 561 -44.10 -18.94 33.36
C ALA A 561 -44.85 -19.11 34.70
N ASP A 562 -44.12 -19.33 35.81
CA ASP A 562 -44.71 -19.44 37.14
C ASP A 562 -45.32 -18.09 37.60
N ARG A 563 -44.61 -16.98 37.35
CA ARG A 563 -45.14 -15.62 37.64
C ARG A 563 -46.37 -15.30 36.80
N PHE A 564 -46.38 -15.67 35.52
CA PHE A 564 -47.48 -15.49 34.60
C PHE A 564 -48.73 -16.19 35.12
N LYS A 565 -48.60 -17.47 35.55
CA LYS A 565 -49.70 -18.25 36.15
C LYS A 565 -50.16 -17.68 37.49
N ALA A 566 -49.22 -17.30 38.37
CA ALA A 566 -49.52 -16.72 39.67
C ALA A 566 -50.32 -15.40 39.59
N LYS A 567 -50.15 -14.64 38.51
CA LYS A 567 -50.93 -13.44 38.22
C LYS A 567 -52.30 -13.71 37.59
N GLY A 568 -52.66 -14.97 37.37
CA GLY A 568 -53.91 -15.35 36.74
C GLY A 568 -54.00 -15.08 35.26
N PHE A 569 -52.83 -14.96 34.58
CA PHE A 569 -52.75 -14.67 33.15
C PHE A 569 -52.85 -15.94 32.25
N GLY A 570 -52.70 -17.11 32.85
CA GLY A 570 -52.79 -18.41 32.15
C GLY A 570 -54.24 -18.77 31.82
N ASP A 571 -54.44 -19.22 30.60
CA ASP A 571 -55.66 -19.85 30.10
C ASP A 571 -55.31 -20.89 29.02
N PRO A 572 -56.23 -21.79 28.61
CA PRO A 572 -55.94 -22.83 27.62
C PRO A 572 -55.40 -22.30 26.28
N ALA A 573 -55.77 -21.09 25.86
CA ALA A 573 -55.34 -20.48 24.62
C ALA A 573 -53.85 -20.02 24.71
N THR A 574 -53.49 -19.42 25.85
CA THR A 574 -52.10 -19.01 26.10
C THR A 574 -51.16 -20.20 26.28
N ASP A 575 -51.64 -21.26 26.98
CA ASP A 575 -50.87 -22.51 27.12
C ASP A 575 -50.63 -23.15 25.76
N GLU A 576 -51.59 -23.09 24.84
CA GLU A 576 -51.43 -23.59 23.48
C GLU A 576 -50.46 -22.75 22.64
N ARG A 577 -50.49 -21.43 22.77
CA ARG A 577 -49.52 -20.53 22.11
C ARG A 577 -48.08 -20.86 22.54
N ILE A 578 -47.83 -20.99 23.82
CA ILE A 578 -46.52 -21.32 24.38
C ILE A 578 -46.06 -22.70 23.89
N ARG A 579 -46.97 -23.71 23.93
CA ARG A 579 -46.64 -25.05 23.44
C ARG A 579 -46.29 -25.11 21.96
N LYS A 580 -47.01 -24.37 21.11
CA LYS A 580 -46.69 -24.25 19.67
C LYS A 580 -45.31 -23.61 19.47
N SER A 581 -44.94 -22.62 20.27
CA SER A 581 -43.58 -22.02 20.21
C SER A 581 -42.49 -22.99 20.63
N GLN A 582 -42.69 -23.80 21.67
CA GLN A 582 -41.78 -24.89 22.05
C GLN A 582 -41.55 -25.90 20.91
N GLN A 583 -42.62 -26.31 20.23
CA GLN A 583 -42.54 -27.24 19.09
C GLN A 583 -41.75 -26.63 17.91
N ARG A 584 -41.98 -25.36 17.58
CA ARG A 584 -41.23 -24.64 16.52
C ARG A 584 -39.75 -24.50 16.83
N GLN A 585 -39.39 -24.25 18.08
CA GLN A 585 -37.99 -24.17 18.48
C GLN A 585 -37.28 -25.51 18.43
N SER A 586 -37.95 -26.60 18.88
CA SER A 586 -37.42 -27.96 18.77
C SER A 586 -37.17 -28.40 17.33
N GLN A 587 -38.00 -27.94 16.37
CA GLN A 587 -37.80 -28.21 14.94
C GLN A 587 -36.69 -27.38 14.30
N LYS A 588 -36.34 -26.23 14.86
CA LYS A 588 -35.22 -25.39 14.37
C LYS A 588 -33.85 -25.86 14.92
N SER A 589 -33.85 -26.64 15.98
CA SER A 589 -32.63 -27.16 16.63
C SER A 589 -32.23 -28.57 16.11
N LEU A 590 -33.07 -29.21 15.28
CA LEU A 590 -32.81 -30.42 14.48
C LEU A 590 -32.36 -30.02 13.05
#